data_73eda4129909ad05c89e9e66f1d801b0
#
_entry.id   73eda4129909ad05c89e9e66f1d801b0
#
_cell.length_a   1.000
_cell.length_b   1.000
_cell.length_c   1.000
_cell.angle_alpha   90.00
_cell.angle_beta   90.00
_cell.angle_gamma   90.00
#
_symmetry.space_group_name_H-M   'P 1'
#
loop_
_entity.id
_entity.type
_entity.pdbx_description
1 polymer ?
#
loop_
_entity_poly.entity_id
_entity_poly.type
_entity_poly.pdbx_seq_one_letter_code
_entity_poly.pdbx_strand_id
1 'polypeptide(L)'
;YYTILVGRTASKLEKAVNDLRSAGGEAEAFSCDVSDRESCFALAKHAAECGEVKAVLHIAGLSPHMGDAEKILRGNALGTVNINDAFYEVMAPGGCVIDTSSTSAYMAPSFIMPKRVYPLACTDRKLFMDKMMKKVKMFPRKTREGVAYSMSKHFTIWFAKQDAARFAGKNARVLSITPGNFETPLGNLEKEEASTYLKFAAIKRN
;
A
#
# COMPACT_ATOMS: atom_id res chain seq x y z
N TYR A 1 16.97 -5.67 15.61
CA TYR A 1 16.39 -4.45 15.00
C TYR A 1 15.37 -3.84 15.95
N TYR A 2 15.38 -2.51 16.06
CA TYR A 2 14.30 -1.76 16.68
C TYR A 2 13.15 -1.61 15.67
N THR A 3 11.90 -1.86 16.10
CA THR A 3 10.74 -1.91 15.20
C THR A 3 9.72 -0.83 15.57
N ILE A 4 9.35 0.00 14.62
CA ILE A 4 8.24 0.96 14.77
C ILE A 4 7.01 0.36 14.13
N LEU A 5 6.01 0.00 14.95
CA LEU A 5 4.72 -0.52 14.50
C LEU A 5 3.77 0.65 14.21
N VAL A 6 3.27 0.71 12.98
CA VAL A 6 2.57 1.88 12.45
C VAL A 6 1.12 1.56 12.11
N GLY A 7 0.20 2.43 12.50
CA GLY A 7 -1.22 2.29 12.19
C GLY A 7 -2.05 3.44 12.75
N ARG A 8 -3.37 3.37 12.59
CA ARG A 8 -4.30 4.43 13.03
C ARG A 8 -5.00 4.13 14.36
N THR A 9 -4.96 2.90 14.82
CA THR A 9 -5.73 2.45 16.00
C THR A 9 -4.77 2.18 17.15
N ALA A 10 -4.73 3.06 18.15
CA ALA A 10 -3.81 2.97 19.28
C ALA A 10 -3.87 1.61 20.00
N SER A 11 -5.07 1.12 20.34
CA SER A 11 -5.21 -0.16 21.05
C SER A 11 -4.68 -1.37 20.28
N LYS A 12 -4.80 -1.37 18.94
CA LYS A 12 -4.22 -2.44 18.11
C LYS A 12 -2.69 -2.35 18.06
N LEU A 13 -2.16 -1.13 18.01
CA LEU A 13 -0.72 -0.90 18.03
C LEU A 13 -0.11 -1.31 19.37
N GLU A 14 -0.71 -0.91 20.48
CA GLU A 14 -0.26 -1.29 21.84
C GLU A 14 -0.23 -2.82 22.01
N LYS A 15 -1.31 -3.50 21.56
CA LYS A 15 -1.33 -4.97 21.59
C LYS A 15 -0.17 -5.55 20.77
N ALA A 16 0.04 -5.09 19.53
CA ALA A 16 1.08 -5.61 18.66
C ALA A 16 2.49 -5.33 19.20
N VAL A 17 2.71 -4.16 19.82
CA VAL A 17 3.99 -3.83 20.52
C VAL A 17 4.21 -4.79 21.68
N ASN A 18 3.19 -5.05 22.50
CA ASN A 18 3.31 -5.95 23.63
C ASN A 18 3.58 -7.40 23.18
N ASP A 19 2.90 -7.85 22.13
CA ASP A 19 3.11 -9.18 21.54
C ASP A 19 4.57 -9.33 21.06
N LEU A 20 5.11 -8.31 20.36
CA LEU A 20 6.50 -8.32 19.87
C LEU A 20 7.54 -8.27 21.01
N ARG A 21 7.32 -7.43 22.02
CA ARG A 21 8.18 -7.33 23.21
C ARG A 21 8.19 -8.64 24.02
N SER A 22 7.04 -9.28 24.13
CA SER A 22 6.93 -10.60 24.80
C SER A 22 7.68 -11.70 24.06
N ALA A 23 7.87 -11.56 22.75
CA ALA A 23 8.70 -12.42 21.92
C ALA A 23 10.21 -12.05 21.94
N GLY A 24 10.62 -11.08 22.79
CA GLY A 24 12.00 -10.64 22.91
C GLY A 24 12.45 -9.55 21.92
N GLY A 25 11.51 -8.97 21.16
CA GLY A 25 11.78 -7.87 20.25
C GLY A 25 11.75 -6.51 20.94
N GLU A 26 12.40 -5.53 20.35
CA GLU A 26 12.32 -4.11 20.74
C GLU A 26 11.37 -3.39 19.78
N ALA A 27 10.32 -2.77 20.31
CA ALA A 27 9.31 -2.11 19.50
C ALA A 27 8.65 -0.92 20.19
N GLU A 28 8.16 -0.01 19.38
CA GLU A 28 7.25 1.06 19.79
C GLU A 28 6.10 1.22 18.80
N ALA A 29 5.10 2.00 19.19
CA ALA A 29 3.95 2.35 18.35
C ALA A 29 4.06 3.79 17.85
N PHE A 30 3.72 3.99 16.58
CA PHE A 30 3.56 5.35 16.01
C PHE A 30 2.24 5.45 15.24
N SER A 31 1.43 6.47 15.55
CA SER A 31 0.17 6.69 14.85
C SER A 31 0.42 7.43 13.53
N CYS A 32 0.01 6.83 12.41
CA CYS A 32 0.14 7.44 11.09
C CYS A 32 -1.02 7.03 10.19
N ASP A 33 -1.58 8.00 9.46
CA ASP A 33 -2.45 7.76 8.31
C ASP A 33 -1.62 7.93 7.02
N VAL A 34 -1.42 6.85 6.29
CA VAL A 34 -0.62 6.88 5.05
C VAL A 34 -1.25 7.75 3.95
N SER A 35 -2.55 8.03 4.03
CA SER A 35 -3.22 8.95 3.08
C SER A 35 -2.89 10.42 3.34
N ASP A 36 -2.35 10.73 4.51
CA ASP A 36 -1.86 12.06 4.90
C ASP A 36 -0.33 12.13 4.72
N ARG A 37 0.09 13.04 3.84
CA ARG A 37 1.50 13.23 3.52
C ARG A 37 2.32 13.70 4.73
N GLU A 38 1.79 14.66 5.47
CA GLU A 38 2.49 15.24 6.63
C GLU A 38 2.69 14.19 7.72
N SER A 39 1.69 13.36 7.96
CA SER A 39 1.77 12.22 8.87
C SER A 39 2.89 11.23 8.46
N CYS A 40 3.05 10.96 7.16
CA CYS A 40 4.12 10.08 6.67
C CYS A 40 5.51 10.69 6.86
N PHE A 41 5.67 12.00 6.63
CA PHE A 41 6.96 12.69 6.86
C PHE A 41 7.30 12.78 8.35
N ALA A 42 6.30 13.00 9.22
CA ALA A 42 6.50 12.96 10.68
C ALA A 42 6.96 11.55 11.14
N LEU A 43 6.36 10.49 10.61
CA LEU A 43 6.80 9.11 10.85
C LEU A 43 8.25 8.88 10.40
N ALA A 44 8.60 9.30 9.19
CA ALA A 44 9.95 9.12 8.65
C ALA A 44 11.00 9.88 9.48
N LYS A 45 10.70 11.11 9.89
CA LYS A 45 11.53 11.90 10.79
C LYS A 45 11.74 11.17 12.12
N HIS A 46 10.67 10.73 12.75
CA HIS A 46 10.74 9.98 14.01
C HIS A 46 11.59 8.71 13.87
N ALA A 47 11.38 7.95 12.78
CA ALA A 47 12.18 6.76 12.52
C ALA A 47 13.68 7.05 12.40
N ALA A 48 14.05 8.17 11.76
CA ALA A 48 15.44 8.61 11.65
C ALA A 48 16.04 9.06 12.99
N GLU A 49 15.24 9.60 13.89
CA GLU A 49 15.65 9.97 15.27
C GLU A 49 15.91 8.71 16.12
N CYS A 50 15.22 7.59 15.84
CA CYS A 50 15.44 6.32 16.51
C CYS A 50 16.69 5.55 16.00
N GLY A 51 17.20 5.89 14.81
CA GLY A 51 18.38 5.27 14.23
C GLY A 51 18.36 5.16 12.71
N GLU A 52 19.27 4.37 12.15
CA GLU A 52 19.32 4.15 10.70
C GLU A 52 18.13 3.36 10.18
N VAL A 53 17.37 3.94 9.27
CA VAL A 53 16.22 3.26 8.64
C VAL A 53 16.71 2.25 7.62
N LYS A 54 16.64 0.96 7.95
CA LYS A 54 17.12 -0.15 7.11
C LYS A 54 15.98 -0.82 6.32
N ALA A 55 14.76 -0.84 6.86
CA ALA A 55 13.65 -1.50 6.20
C ALA A 55 12.32 -0.78 6.47
N VAL A 56 11.52 -0.64 5.43
CA VAL A 56 10.13 -0.19 5.51
C VAL A 56 9.23 -1.24 4.89
N LEU A 57 8.37 -1.85 5.71
CA LEU A 57 7.37 -2.79 5.27
C LEU A 57 6.02 -2.04 5.14
N HIS A 58 5.73 -1.53 3.96
CA HIS A 58 4.50 -0.80 3.69
C HIS A 58 3.35 -1.79 3.42
N ILE A 59 2.73 -2.26 4.50
CA ILE A 59 1.63 -3.21 4.49
C ILE A 59 0.28 -2.49 4.54
N ALA A 60 0.27 -1.23 5.01
CA ALA A 60 -0.93 -0.44 5.15
C ALA A 60 -1.71 -0.32 3.84
N GLY A 61 -3.00 -0.60 3.90
CA GLY A 61 -3.89 -0.53 2.76
C GLY A 61 -5.33 -0.85 3.14
N LEU A 62 -6.24 -0.52 2.24
CA LEU A 62 -7.68 -0.76 2.39
C LEU A 62 -8.13 -1.81 1.39
N SER A 63 -8.91 -2.81 1.85
CA SER A 63 -9.65 -3.71 0.98
C SER A 63 -10.94 -3.05 0.46
N PRO A 64 -11.63 -3.66 -0.54
CA PRO A 64 -12.87 -3.12 -1.08
C PRO A 64 -13.97 -2.85 -0.05
N HIS A 65 -13.96 -3.57 1.10
CA HIS A 65 -14.96 -3.45 2.16
C HIS A 65 -14.64 -2.39 3.22
N MET A 66 -13.47 -1.77 3.14
CA MET A 66 -12.98 -0.83 4.16
C MET A 66 -13.25 0.64 3.83
N GLY A 67 -13.84 0.93 2.68
CA GLY A 67 -14.16 2.28 2.27
C GLY A 67 -14.68 2.36 0.84
N ASP A 68 -15.09 3.55 0.44
CA ASP A 68 -15.45 3.83 -0.95
C ASP A 68 -14.21 3.86 -1.87
N ALA A 69 -14.47 3.91 -3.17
CA ALA A 69 -13.42 3.88 -4.19
C ALA A 69 -12.40 5.02 -4.06
N GLU A 70 -12.82 6.21 -3.62
CA GLU A 70 -11.91 7.34 -3.43
C GLU A 70 -10.98 7.12 -2.25
N LYS A 71 -11.52 6.67 -1.13
CA LYS A 71 -10.74 6.35 0.08
C LYS A 71 -9.73 5.23 -0.19
N ILE A 72 -10.13 4.20 -0.95
CA ILE A 72 -9.24 3.11 -1.36
C ILE A 72 -8.09 3.64 -2.23
N LEU A 73 -8.37 4.49 -3.23
CA LEU A 73 -7.32 5.08 -4.06
C LEU A 73 -6.39 6.00 -3.27
N ARG A 74 -6.91 6.81 -2.36
CA ARG A 74 -6.10 7.67 -1.49
C ARG A 74 -5.19 6.85 -0.59
N GLY A 75 -5.74 5.89 0.13
CA GLY A 75 -4.97 5.05 1.06
C GLY A 75 -3.94 4.18 0.36
N ASN A 76 -4.34 3.50 -0.73
CA ASN A 76 -3.47 2.53 -1.37
C ASN A 76 -2.50 3.17 -2.39
N ALA A 77 -2.99 4.06 -3.29
CA ALA A 77 -2.13 4.62 -4.32
C ALA A 77 -1.35 5.84 -3.82
N LEU A 78 -2.02 6.88 -3.31
CA LEU A 78 -1.32 8.04 -2.78
C LEU A 78 -0.57 7.72 -1.48
N GLY A 79 -1.07 6.79 -0.66
CA GLY A 79 -0.37 6.28 0.52
C GLY A 79 0.99 5.66 0.15
N THR A 80 1.06 4.88 -0.93
CA THR A 80 2.34 4.34 -1.42
C THR A 80 3.31 5.47 -1.81
N VAL A 81 2.83 6.49 -2.53
CA VAL A 81 3.66 7.65 -2.89
C VAL A 81 4.14 8.41 -1.64
N ASN A 82 3.25 8.62 -0.66
CA ASN A 82 3.59 9.33 0.55
C ASN A 82 4.68 8.63 1.37
N ILE A 83 4.53 7.32 1.55
CA ILE A 83 5.52 6.51 2.29
C ILE A 83 6.86 6.51 1.56
N ASN A 84 6.86 6.23 0.26
CA ASN A 84 8.12 6.17 -0.48
C ASN A 84 8.81 7.53 -0.53
N ASP A 85 8.07 8.62 -0.73
CA ASP A 85 8.64 9.99 -0.68
C ASP A 85 9.25 10.29 0.70
N ALA A 86 8.51 10.03 1.78
CA ALA A 86 8.95 10.34 3.13
C ALA A 86 10.19 9.53 3.53
N PHE A 87 10.17 8.24 3.24
CA PHE A 87 11.30 7.36 3.61
C PHE A 87 12.48 7.46 2.65
N TYR A 88 12.29 7.92 1.42
CA TYR A 88 13.42 8.24 0.55
C TYR A 88 14.40 9.22 1.20
N GLU A 89 13.90 10.23 1.91
CA GLU A 89 14.74 11.25 2.54
C GLU A 89 15.67 10.66 3.62
N VAL A 90 15.20 9.66 4.36
CA VAL A 90 15.86 9.12 5.57
C VAL A 90 16.40 7.70 5.41
N MET A 91 16.21 7.07 4.25
CA MET A 91 16.65 5.70 4.01
C MET A 91 18.17 5.59 4.06
N ALA A 92 18.67 4.67 4.89
CA ALA A 92 20.09 4.37 4.98
C ALA A 92 20.59 3.56 3.77
N PRO A 93 21.87 3.69 3.40
CA PRO A 93 22.46 2.83 2.37
C PRO A 93 22.28 1.34 2.69
N GLY A 94 21.96 0.55 1.67
CA GLY A 94 21.61 -0.87 1.81
C GLY A 94 20.17 -1.12 2.26
N GLY A 95 19.41 -0.08 2.56
CA GLY A 95 18.02 -0.16 3.01
C GLY A 95 17.05 -0.58 1.91
N CYS A 96 15.81 -0.90 2.32
CA CYS A 96 14.77 -1.39 1.42
C CYS A 96 13.38 -0.91 1.84
N VAL A 97 12.59 -0.46 0.87
CA VAL A 97 11.13 -0.31 0.98
C VAL A 97 10.46 -1.50 0.28
N ILE A 98 9.50 -2.13 0.93
CA ILE A 98 8.69 -3.21 0.37
C ILE A 98 7.22 -2.77 0.36
N ASP A 99 6.71 -2.45 -0.81
CA ASP A 99 5.32 -2.06 -1.01
C ASP A 99 4.43 -3.29 -1.23
N THR A 100 3.34 -3.38 -0.49
CA THR A 100 2.40 -4.50 -0.59
C THR A 100 1.32 -4.22 -1.64
N SER A 101 1.43 -4.87 -2.78
CA SER A 101 0.40 -4.94 -3.80
C SER A 101 -0.61 -6.07 -3.50
N SER A 102 -1.14 -6.74 -4.50
CA SER A 102 -2.06 -7.89 -4.41
C SER A 102 -2.12 -8.60 -5.76
N THR A 103 -2.44 -9.89 -5.76
CA THR A 103 -2.77 -10.62 -7.00
C THR A 103 -3.95 -10.01 -7.75
N SER A 104 -4.83 -9.26 -7.08
CA SER A 104 -5.92 -8.50 -7.71
C SER A 104 -5.43 -7.47 -8.74
N ALA A 105 -4.17 -7.03 -8.66
CA ALA A 105 -3.55 -6.16 -9.66
C ALA A 105 -3.52 -6.79 -11.06
N TYR A 106 -3.56 -8.11 -11.15
CA TYR A 106 -3.51 -8.87 -12.41
C TYR A 106 -4.85 -9.46 -12.83
N MET A 107 -5.91 -9.30 -12.02
CA MET A 107 -7.23 -9.88 -12.33
C MET A 107 -7.95 -9.14 -13.47
N ALA A 108 -7.68 -7.85 -13.64
CA ALA A 108 -8.24 -7.08 -14.74
C ALA A 108 -7.24 -6.99 -15.90
N PRO A 109 -7.73 -7.00 -17.17
CA PRO A 109 -6.87 -6.87 -18.33
C PRO A 109 -6.02 -5.59 -18.28
N SER A 110 -4.75 -5.71 -18.63
CA SER A 110 -3.76 -4.62 -18.53
C SER A 110 -4.14 -3.35 -19.33
N PHE A 111 -4.95 -3.49 -20.39
CA PHE A 111 -5.40 -2.35 -21.20
C PHE A 111 -6.47 -1.50 -20.49
N ILE A 112 -7.15 -2.06 -19.47
CA ILE A 112 -8.13 -1.31 -18.65
C ILE A 112 -7.40 -0.40 -17.66
N MET A 113 -6.17 -0.78 -17.26
CA MET A 113 -5.38 -0.03 -16.29
C MET A 113 -4.97 1.35 -16.82
N PRO A 114 -5.26 2.43 -16.09
CA PRO A 114 -5.02 3.79 -16.57
C PRO A 114 -3.55 4.22 -16.43
N LYS A 115 -2.63 3.44 -17.02
CA LYS A 115 -1.17 3.64 -16.91
C LYS A 115 -0.70 5.05 -17.29
N ARG A 116 -1.40 5.70 -18.25
CA ARG A 116 -1.10 7.09 -18.66
C ARG A 116 -1.44 8.13 -17.57
N VAL A 117 -2.26 7.74 -16.59
CA VAL A 117 -2.64 8.61 -15.46
C VAL A 117 -1.63 8.50 -14.31
N TYR A 118 -0.95 7.38 -14.19
CA TYR A 118 -0.08 7.07 -13.05
C TYR A 118 1.01 8.10 -12.77
N PRO A 119 1.73 8.66 -13.76
CA PRO A 119 2.74 9.69 -13.50
C PRO A 119 2.22 10.94 -12.79
N LEU A 120 0.92 11.24 -12.94
CA LEU A 120 0.30 12.39 -12.27
C LEU A 120 0.33 12.27 -10.73
N ALA A 121 0.43 11.06 -10.17
CA ALA A 121 0.55 10.87 -8.73
C ALA A 121 1.76 11.61 -8.12
N CYS A 122 2.81 11.82 -8.90
CA CYS A 122 4.02 12.52 -8.48
C CYS A 122 4.00 14.03 -8.81
N THR A 123 3.17 14.47 -9.78
CA THR A 123 3.20 15.85 -10.31
C THR A 123 1.94 16.65 -10.00
N ASP A 124 0.77 16.02 -10.05
CA ASP A 124 -0.54 16.64 -9.77
C ASP A 124 -1.48 15.59 -9.16
N ARG A 125 -1.43 15.48 -7.84
CA ARG A 125 -2.20 14.50 -7.07
C ARG A 125 -3.71 14.69 -7.18
N LYS A 126 -4.17 15.93 -7.31
CA LYS A 126 -5.59 16.22 -7.51
C LYS A 126 -6.05 15.69 -8.87
N LEU A 127 -5.34 16.03 -9.93
CA LEU A 127 -5.64 15.56 -11.28
C LEU A 127 -5.52 14.03 -11.39
N PHE A 128 -4.53 13.43 -10.70
CA PHE A 128 -4.42 11.98 -10.57
C PHE A 128 -5.71 11.37 -10.02
N MET A 129 -6.17 11.85 -8.86
CA MET A 129 -7.38 11.34 -8.22
C MET A 129 -8.62 11.54 -9.09
N ASP A 130 -8.79 12.73 -9.70
CA ASP A 130 -9.92 13.04 -10.57
C ASP A 130 -9.97 12.07 -11.77
N LYS A 131 -8.81 11.82 -12.40
CA LYS A 131 -8.72 10.90 -13.55
C LYS A 131 -8.89 9.44 -13.14
N MET A 132 -8.34 9.01 -12.01
CA MET A 132 -8.54 7.65 -11.47
C MET A 132 -10.02 7.43 -11.15
N MET A 133 -10.67 8.36 -10.46
CA MET A 133 -12.09 8.28 -10.13
C MET A 133 -12.98 8.32 -11.39
N LYS A 134 -12.61 9.11 -12.40
CA LYS A 134 -13.32 9.09 -13.70
C LYS A 134 -13.26 7.68 -14.32
N LYS A 135 -12.14 6.99 -14.25
CA LYS A 135 -12.00 5.62 -14.74
C LYS A 135 -12.83 4.63 -13.93
N VAL A 136 -12.81 4.72 -12.60
CA VAL A 136 -13.62 3.87 -11.71
C VAL A 136 -15.12 4.05 -11.99
N LYS A 137 -15.58 5.29 -12.19
CA LYS A 137 -16.99 5.61 -12.46
C LYS A 137 -17.50 5.05 -13.79
N MET A 138 -16.65 4.64 -14.73
CA MET A 138 -17.05 3.94 -15.96
C MET A 138 -17.57 2.52 -15.71
N PHE A 139 -17.35 1.97 -14.52
CA PHE A 139 -17.79 0.64 -14.13
C PHE A 139 -19.11 0.69 -13.33
N PRO A 140 -19.89 -0.39 -13.33
CA PRO A 140 -21.13 -0.48 -12.54
C PRO A 140 -20.87 -0.16 -11.07
N ARG A 141 -21.82 0.54 -10.42
CA ARG A 141 -21.68 1.00 -9.03
C ARG A 141 -21.25 -0.11 -8.07
N LYS A 142 -21.79 -1.32 -8.23
CA LYS A 142 -21.51 -2.48 -7.36
C LYS A 142 -20.06 -3.02 -7.45
N THR A 143 -19.30 -2.61 -8.46
CA THR A 143 -17.94 -3.13 -8.71
C THR A 143 -16.86 -2.07 -8.51
N ARG A 144 -17.24 -0.82 -8.19
CA ARG A 144 -16.31 0.32 -8.15
C ARG A 144 -15.22 0.19 -7.12
N GLU A 145 -15.55 -0.31 -5.95
CA GLU A 145 -14.59 -0.52 -4.86
C GLU A 145 -13.56 -1.59 -5.24
N GLY A 146 -14.00 -2.71 -5.81
CA GLY A 146 -13.10 -3.75 -6.33
C GLY A 146 -12.21 -3.27 -7.48
N VAL A 147 -12.78 -2.46 -8.39
CA VAL A 147 -12.02 -1.84 -9.49
C VAL A 147 -10.98 -0.84 -8.96
N ALA A 148 -11.36 0.03 -8.02
CA ALA A 148 -10.46 0.98 -7.38
C ALA A 148 -9.32 0.25 -6.67
N TYR A 149 -9.63 -0.83 -5.96
CA TYR A 149 -8.66 -1.68 -5.31
C TYR A 149 -7.67 -2.29 -6.33
N SER A 150 -8.16 -2.96 -7.36
CA SER A 150 -7.32 -3.54 -8.41
C SER A 150 -6.44 -2.50 -9.10
N MET A 151 -7.01 -1.33 -9.43
CA MET A 151 -6.25 -0.21 -10.03
C MET A 151 -5.18 0.32 -9.06
N SER A 152 -5.49 0.47 -7.76
CA SER A 152 -4.53 0.95 -6.76
C SER A 152 -3.38 -0.04 -6.58
N LYS A 153 -3.67 -1.34 -6.54
CA LYS A 153 -2.64 -2.38 -6.39
C LYS A 153 -1.78 -2.54 -7.65
N HIS A 154 -2.37 -2.37 -8.83
CA HIS A 154 -1.59 -2.28 -10.07
C HIS A 154 -0.70 -1.02 -10.11
N PHE A 155 -1.21 0.12 -9.61
CA PHE A 155 -0.42 1.33 -9.45
C PHE A 155 0.79 1.09 -8.53
N THR A 156 0.63 0.43 -7.39
CA THR A 156 1.72 0.11 -6.46
C THR A 156 2.87 -0.64 -7.16
N ILE A 157 2.56 -1.64 -8.00
CA ILE A 157 3.58 -2.36 -8.78
C ILE A 157 4.29 -1.43 -9.76
N TRP A 158 3.53 -0.61 -10.48
CA TRP A 158 4.08 0.34 -11.43
C TRP A 158 4.98 1.35 -10.71
N PHE A 159 4.50 1.91 -9.59
CA PHE A 159 5.21 2.93 -8.84
C PHE A 159 6.53 2.40 -8.25
N ALA A 160 6.54 1.23 -7.64
CA ALA A 160 7.76 0.60 -7.13
C ALA A 160 8.83 0.45 -8.24
N LYS A 161 8.43 0.09 -9.47
CA LYS A 161 9.34 0.01 -10.62
C LYS A 161 9.90 1.37 -11.03
N GLN A 162 9.07 2.42 -11.01
CA GLN A 162 9.53 3.78 -11.34
C GLN A 162 10.47 4.32 -10.27
N ASP A 163 10.15 4.04 -8.99
CA ASP A 163 10.86 4.58 -7.84
C ASP A 163 12.20 3.86 -7.58
N ALA A 164 12.36 2.64 -8.11
CA ALA A 164 13.57 1.85 -7.94
C ALA A 164 14.85 2.58 -8.39
N ALA A 165 14.79 3.33 -9.48
CA ALA A 165 15.93 4.12 -9.97
C ALA A 165 16.32 5.24 -9.00
N ARG A 166 15.33 5.92 -8.40
CA ARG A 166 15.54 6.97 -7.40
C ARG A 166 16.24 6.40 -6.16
N PHE A 167 15.75 5.30 -5.62
CA PHE A 167 16.33 4.65 -4.45
C PHE A 167 17.71 4.02 -4.73
N ALA A 168 17.93 3.49 -5.93
CA ALA A 168 19.25 2.99 -6.33
C ALA A 168 20.33 4.08 -6.26
N GLY A 169 20.00 5.35 -6.56
CA GLY A 169 20.89 6.49 -6.40
C GLY A 169 21.36 6.73 -4.95
N LYS A 170 20.64 6.22 -3.95
CA LYS A 170 21.02 6.21 -2.53
C LYS A 170 21.58 4.86 -2.05
N ASN A 171 21.91 3.95 -2.96
CA ASN A 171 22.27 2.57 -2.63
C ASN A 171 21.18 1.86 -1.80
N ALA A 172 19.92 2.10 -2.11
CA ALA A 172 18.75 1.50 -1.47
C ALA A 172 17.85 0.83 -2.52
N ARG A 173 16.82 0.12 -2.09
CA ARG A 173 15.94 -0.64 -2.98
C ARG A 173 14.47 -0.34 -2.68
N VAL A 174 13.66 -0.39 -3.73
CA VAL A 174 12.20 -0.47 -3.62
C VAL A 174 11.74 -1.74 -4.30
N LEU A 175 10.93 -2.51 -3.61
CA LEU A 175 10.35 -3.76 -4.10
C LEU A 175 8.83 -3.71 -3.94
N SER A 176 8.12 -4.50 -4.72
CA SER A 176 6.71 -4.77 -4.47
C SER A 176 6.46 -6.26 -4.36
N ILE A 177 5.64 -6.65 -3.39
CA ILE A 177 5.14 -8.02 -3.23
C ILE A 177 3.66 -8.07 -3.60
N THR A 178 3.23 -9.19 -4.17
CA THR A 178 1.85 -9.40 -4.62
C THR A 178 1.25 -10.62 -3.92
N PRO A 179 0.87 -10.49 -2.65
CA PRO A 179 0.24 -11.57 -1.92
C PRO A 179 -1.06 -12.02 -2.58
N GLY A 180 -1.33 -13.33 -2.50
CA GLY A 180 -2.65 -13.90 -2.75
C GLY A 180 -3.51 -13.88 -1.49
N ASN A 181 -4.47 -14.78 -1.42
CA ASN A 181 -5.32 -14.92 -0.24
C ASN A 181 -4.57 -15.67 0.87
N PHE A 182 -4.55 -15.09 2.06
CA PHE A 182 -4.04 -15.72 3.27
C PHE A 182 -5.19 -16.09 4.21
N GLU A 183 -5.01 -17.11 5.04
CA GLU A 183 -5.92 -17.44 6.12
C GLU A 183 -5.75 -16.45 7.27
N THR A 184 -6.41 -15.31 7.15
CA THR A 184 -6.49 -14.24 8.14
C THR A 184 -7.94 -13.81 8.27
N PRO A 185 -8.35 -13.14 9.35
CA PRO A 185 -9.71 -12.57 9.45
C PRO A 185 -10.11 -11.75 8.22
N LEU A 186 -9.20 -10.95 7.68
CA LEU A 186 -9.44 -10.17 6.44
C LEU A 186 -9.54 -11.09 5.21
N GLY A 187 -8.63 -12.05 5.07
CA GLY A 187 -8.62 -12.98 3.94
C GLY A 187 -9.84 -13.89 3.92
N ASN A 188 -10.42 -14.24 5.06
CA ASN A 188 -11.65 -15.03 5.14
C ASN A 188 -12.87 -14.22 4.70
N LEU A 189 -12.96 -12.93 5.07
CA LEU A 189 -13.99 -12.03 4.54
C LEU A 189 -13.88 -11.86 3.03
N GLU A 190 -12.66 -11.73 2.50
CA GLU A 190 -12.43 -11.65 1.07
C GLU A 190 -12.75 -12.95 0.33
N LYS A 191 -12.55 -14.14 0.94
CA LYS A 191 -12.91 -15.44 0.35
C LYS A 191 -14.42 -15.60 0.16
N GLU A 192 -15.23 -15.21 1.12
CA GLU A 192 -16.68 -15.31 1.05
C GLU A 192 -17.25 -14.49 -0.12
N GLU A 193 -16.69 -13.32 -0.40
CA GLU A 193 -17.12 -12.45 -1.50
C GLU A 193 -16.40 -12.75 -2.83
N ALA A 194 -15.13 -13.14 -2.79
CA ALA A 194 -14.36 -13.53 -3.96
C ALA A 194 -14.97 -14.74 -4.69
N SER A 195 -15.78 -15.57 -4.01
CA SER A 195 -16.55 -16.65 -4.67
C SER A 195 -17.39 -16.14 -5.84
N THR A 196 -17.85 -14.89 -5.78
CA THR A 196 -18.59 -14.21 -6.84
C THR A 196 -17.68 -13.72 -7.98
N TYR A 197 -16.45 -13.27 -7.65
CA TYR A 197 -15.48 -12.76 -8.64
C TYR A 197 -14.60 -13.86 -9.24
N LEU A 198 -14.30 -14.92 -8.50
CA LEU A 198 -13.51 -16.07 -8.97
C LEU A 198 -14.21 -16.85 -10.09
N LYS A 199 -15.52 -16.73 -10.24
CA LYS A 199 -16.25 -17.26 -11.40
C LYS A 199 -15.80 -16.62 -12.72
N PHE A 200 -15.20 -15.43 -12.67
CA PHE A 200 -14.72 -14.69 -13.83
C PHE A 200 -13.18 -14.60 -13.91
N ALA A 201 -12.46 -15.16 -12.95
CA ALA A 201 -11.01 -15.17 -13.00
C ALA A 201 -10.50 -16.15 -14.07
N ALA A 202 -9.55 -15.69 -14.88
CA ALA A 202 -8.93 -16.51 -15.94
C ALA A 202 -8.11 -17.69 -15.40
N ILE A 203 -7.88 -17.76 -14.10
CA ILE A 203 -7.12 -18.83 -13.43
C ILE A 203 -8.07 -19.56 -12.49
N LYS A 204 -8.59 -20.71 -12.94
CA LYS A 204 -9.22 -21.67 -12.04
C LYS A 204 -8.11 -22.42 -11.32
N ARG A 205 -8.05 -22.32 -9.99
CA ARG A 205 -7.27 -23.28 -9.20
C ARG A 205 -8.08 -24.58 -9.09
N ASN A 206 -7.49 -25.69 -9.50
CA ASN A 206 -7.92 -27.04 -9.11
C ASN A 206 -7.59 -27.26 -7.65
#